data_8e9326bdf21797e6e60788939510dde4
#
_entry.id   8e9326bdf21797e6e60788939510dde4
#
_cell.length_a   1.000
_cell.length_b   1.000
_cell.length_c   1.000
_cell.angle_alpha   90.00
_cell.angle_beta   90.00
_cell.angle_gamma   90.00
#
_symmetry.space_group_name_H-M   'P 1'
#
loop_
_entity.id
_entity.type
_entity.pdbx_description
1 polymer ?
#
loop_
_entity_poly.entity_id
_entity_poly.type
_entity_poly.pdbx_seq_one_letter_code
_entity_poly.pdbx_strand_id
1 'polypeptide(L)'
;MLVMSISYLHSIQDVSFVYETGDRPVLVLCSDMQQYICKYMRPNSTIAYKLACELIGAQMADAWNLNTPPVAIVNIKPNHWNNSVSHSIGAPAIGFRKMENVLDVASTTYKQVTPNKDTLYQLLKIALFDFWIANEDRTCNNANLLYNVETEQIISIDYGGVLNNVLFDNPLSQLTETDSILCADIFAHICKAVSPKTLFQNVQLLEKDYYKCIGRGKKQKAVLQTMPKEWSLSADKVALKIDELFATQWIEETWQNFVECLMSNSNYGK
;
A
#
# COMPACT_ATOMS: atom_id res chain seq x y z
N MET A 1 10.11 -20.62 1.94
CA MET A 1 8.93 -19.71 2.06
C MET A 1 8.20 -19.81 0.74
N LEU A 2 6.97 -20.30 0.73
CA LEU A 2 6.14 -20.38 -0.47
C LEU A 2 5.87 -18.96 -0.96
N VAL A 3 6.05 -18.73 -2.25
CA VAL A 3 5.58 -17.52 -2.94
C VAL A 3 4.05 -17.53 -2.76
N MET A 4 3.47 -16.50 -2.13
CA MET A 4 2.02 -16.46 -1.95
C MET A 4 1.35 -16.35 -3.32
N SER A 5 0.53 -17.32 -3.66
CA SER A 5 -0.31 -17.27 -4.86
C SER A 5 -1.46 -16.30 -4.60
N ILE A 6 -1.70 -15.41 -5.56
CA ILE A 6 -2.88 -14.53 -5.52
C ILE A 6 -4.13 -15.39 -5.63
N SER A 7 -5.08 -15.20 -4.73
CA SER A 7 -6.38 -15.89 -4.79
C SER A 7 -7.24 -15.31 -5.91
N TYR A 8 -7.90 -16.19 -6.67
CA TYR A 8 -8.91 -15.82 -7.66
C TYR A 8 -10.27 -16.19 -7.10
N LEU A 9 -11.10 -15.19 -6.87
CA LEU A 9 -12.41 -15.31 -6.25
C LEU A 9 -13.50 -14.81 -7.20
N HIS A 10 -14.77 -15.13 -6.87
CA HIS A 10 -15.91 -14.57 -7.55
C HIS A 10 -16.98 -14.11 -6.56
N SER A 11 -17.78 -13.12 -6.96
CA SER A 11 -18.90 -12.65 -6.15
C SER A 11 -19.98 -13.73 -6.05
N ILE A 12 -20.61 -13.86 -4.87
CA ILE A 12 -21.71 -14.82 -4.63
C ILE A 12 -23.06 -14.15 -4.44
N GLN A 13 -23.08 -12.84 -4.30
CA GLN A 13 -24.30 -12.00 -4.24
C GLN A 13 -24.04 -10.63 -4.85
N ASP A 14 -25.08 -9.82 -4.94
CA ASP A 14 -25.00 -8.45 -5.44
C ASP A 14 -24.02 -7.60 -4.63
N VAL A 15 -23.44 -6.59 -5.29
CA VAL A 15 -22.63 -5.55 -4.62
C VAL A 15 -23.46 -4.95 -3.49
N SER A 16 -22.95 -5.09 -2.25
CA SER A 16 -23.69 -4.71 -1.06
C SER A 16 -23.58 -3.22 -0.70
N PHE A 17 -22.47 -2.57 -1.11
CA PHE A 17 -22.21 -1.16 -0.81
C PHE A 17 -21.27 -0.55 -1.85
N VAL A 18 -21.44 0.75 -2.11
CA VAL A 18 -20.55 1.58 -2.94
C VAL A 18 -20.00 2.70 -2.07
N TYR A 19 -18.69 2.77 -1.92
CA TYR A 19 -18.04 3.83 -1.14
C TYR A 19 -18.00 5.13 -1.95
N GLU A 20 -18.30 6.25 -1.31
CA GLU A 20 -18.30 7.59 -1.95
C GLU A 20 -16.92 8.26 -1.93
N THR A 21 -15.83 7.49 -2.04
CA THR A 21 -14.47 7.98 -2.21
C THR A 21 -14.11 8.14 -3.68
N GLY A 22 -12.96 8.76 -4.00
CA GLY A 22 -12.57 9.09 -5.38
C GLY A 22 -12.63 7.92 -6.36
N ASP A 23 -12.22 6.73 -5.94
CA ASP A 23 -12.26 5.52 -6.78
C ASP A 23 -13.59 4.76 -6.71
N ARG A 24 -14.51 5.17 -5.84
CA ARG A 24 -15.81 4.53 -5.61
C ARG A 24 -15.73 3.00 -5.52
N PRO A 25 -14.87 2.44 -4.65
CA PRO A 25 -14.75 0.99 -4.53
C PRO A 25 -16.07 0.38 -4.05
N VAL A 26 -16.23 -0.90 -4.30
CA VAL A 26 -17.46 -1.63 -3.97
C VAL A 26 -17.20 -2.73 -2.95
N LEU A 27 -18.16 -2.98 -2.06
CA LEU A 27 -18.11 -4.08 -1.11
C LEU A 27 -18.77 -5.32 -1.70
N VAL A 28 -18.01 -6.43 -1.77
CA VAL A 28 -18.40 -7.66 -2.42
C VAL A 28 -18.21 -8.84 -1.48
N LEU A 29 -19.24 -9.68 -1.32
CA LEU A 29 -19.09 -10.99 -0.67
C LEU A 29 -18.61 -12.01 -1.71
N CYS A 30 -17.49 -12.68 -1.40
CA CYS A 30 -16.80 -13.58 -2.32
C CYS A 30 -16.99 -15.06 -1.97
N SER A 31 -16.55 -15.92 -2.90
CA SER A 31 -16.71 -17.38 -2.84
C SER A 31 -16.02 -18.06 -1.64
N ASP A 32 -15.11 -17.39 -0.96
CA ASP A 32 -14.49 -17.81 0.30
C ASP A 32 -15.27 -17.35 1.54
N MET A 33 -16.49 -16.81 1.36
CA MET A 33 -17.37 -16.28 2.39
C MET A 33 -16.81 -15.07 3.14
N GLN A 34 -15.82 -14.37 2.55
CA GLN A 34 -15.26 -13.12 3.08
C GLN A 34 -15.73 -11.92 2.26
N GLN A 35 -15.78 -10.76 2.91
CA GLN A 35 -16.06 -9.48 2.26
C GLN A 35 -14.78 -8.83 1.76
N TYR A 36 -14.84 -8.28 0.55
CA TYR A 36 -13.74 -7.56 -0.08
C TYR A 36 -14.17 -6.17 -0.52
N ILE A 37 -13.32 -5.19 -0.27
CA ILE A 37 -13.41 -3.84 -0.85
C ILE A 37 -12.70 -3.91 -2.19
N CYS A 38 -13.47 -3.81 -3.27
CA CYS A 38 -13.00 -4.05 -4.63
C CYS A 38 -12.86 -2.76 -5.42
N LYS A 39 -11.65 -2.51 -5.95
CA LYS A 39 -11.39 -1.51 -6.99
C LYS A 39 -11.46 -2.20 -8.35
N TYR A 40 -12.07 -1.57 -9.36
CA TYR A 40 -12.47 -2.23 -10.59
C TYR A 40 -12.21 -1.37 -11.82
N MET A 41 -12.13 -2.03 -12.98
CA MET A 41 -11.98 -1.36 -14.27
C MET A 41 -13.20 -0.52 -14.61
N ARG A 42 -12.96 0.74 -14.97
CA ARG A 42 -13.95 1.65 -15.56
C ARG A 42 -13.64 1.82 -17.05
N PRO A 43 -14.57 2.37 -17.83
CA PRO A 43 -14.35 2.67 -19.25
C PRO A 43 -13.34 3.82 -19.47
N ASN A 44 -12.21 3.81 -18.77
CA ASN A 44 -11.13 4.76 -18.89
C ASN A 44 -9.78 4.05 -18.70
N SER A 45 -8.88 4.14 -19.67
CA SER A 45 -7.64 3.37 -19.77
C SER A 45 -6.63 3.58 -18.64
N THR A 46 -6.62 4.74 -17.99
CA THR A 46 -5.64 5.03 -16.90
C THR A 46 -5.86 4.19 -15.65
N ILE A 47 -7.08 3.71 -15.42
CA ILE A 47 -7.44 2.91 -14.24
C ILE A 47 -6.72 1.55 -14.23
N ALA A 48 -6.43 0.96 -15.39
CA ALA A 48 -5.74 -0.32 -15.46
C ALA A 48 -4.37 -0.29 -14.74
N TYR A 49 -3.57 0.75 -14.98
CA TYR A 49 -2.28 0.92 -14.32
C TYR A 49 -2.43 1.17 -12.82
N LYS A 50 -3.51 1.85 -12.40
CA LYS A 50 -3.81 2.05 -10.97
C LYS A 50 -4.13 0.72 -10.28
N LEU A 51 -4.91 -0.16 -10.91
CA LEU A 51 -5.15 -1.52 -10.39
C LEU A 51 -3.86 -2.35 -10.33
N ALA A 52 -2.96 -2.17 -11.30
CA ALA A 52 -1.64 -2.79 -11.27
C ALA A 52 -0.80 -2.28 -10.09
N CYS A 53 -0.79 -0.96 -9.84
CA CYS A 53 -0.12 -0.36 -8.68
C CYS A 53 -0.66 -0.92 -7.36
N GLU A 54 -1.98 -1.04 -7.22
CA GLU A 54 -2.61 -1.66 -6.05
C GLU A 54 -2.11 -3.09 -5.83
N LEU A 55 -2.05 -3.89 -6.88
CA LEU A 55 -1.59 -5.28 -6.81
C LEU A 55 -0.11 -5.37 -6.48
N ILE A 56 0.74 -4.59 -7.15
CA ILE A 56 2.18 -4.53 -6.91
C ILE A 56 2.45 -4.08 -5.48
N GLY A 57 1.83 -2.98 -5.06
CA GLY A 57 2.01 -2.41 -3.73
C GLY A 57 1.63 -3.40 -2.63
N ALA A 58 0.47 -4.05 -2.73
CA ALA A 58 0.02 -5.04 -1.75
C ALA A 58 0.96 -6.26 -1.68
N GLN A 59 1.41 -6.79 -2.83
CA GLN A 59 2.32 -7.94 -2.87
C GLN A 59 3.71 -7.59 -2.32
N MET A 60 4.21 -6.40 -2.60
CA MET A 60 5.48 -5.92 -2.06
C MET A 60 5.39 -5.61 -0.56
N ALA A 61 4.26 -5.03 -0.10
CA ALA A 61 4.00 -4.80 1.32
C ALA A 61 4.00 -6.12 2.12
N ASP A 62 3.36 -7.16 1.57
CA ASP A 62 3.39 -8.50 2.17
C ASP A 62 4.83 -9.07 2.21
N ALA A 63 5.58 -8.96 1.12
CA ALA A 63 7.00 -9.38 1.08
C ALA A 63 7.87 -8.62 2.08
N TRP A 64 7.52 -7.39 2.40
CA TRP A 64 8.15 -6.59 3.44
C TRP A 64 7.69 -6.95 4.86
N ASN A 65 6.72 -7.85 5.02
CA ASN A 65 6.00 -8.13 6.27
C ASN A 65 5.42 -6.82 6.87
N LEU A 66 4.79 -6.01 6.05
CA LEU A 66 3.89 -4.96 6.51
C LEU A 66 2.51 -5.57 6.78
N ASN A 67 1.83 -5.06 7.78
CA ASN A 67 0.42 -5.41 7.93
C ASN A 67 -0.36 -4.73 6.80
N THR A 68 -1.00 -5.53 5.97
CA THR A 68 -1.87 -5.09 4.87
C THR A 68 -3.03 -6.06 4.71
N PRO A 69 -4.21 -5.63 4.27
CA PRO A 69 -5.31 -6.55 4.03
C PRO A 69 -4.94 -7.61 2.99
N PRO A 70 -5.32 -8.87 3.18
CA PRO A 70 -5.14 -9.89 2.14
C PRO A 70 -5.77 -9.45 0.83
N VAL A 71 -5.03 -9.63 -0.28
CA VAL A 71 -5.44 -9.22 -1.62
C VAL A 71 -5.89 -10.42 -2.45
N ALA A 72 -6.90 -10.21 -3.30
CA ALA A 72 -7.40 -11.20 -4.25
C ALA A 72 -7.77 -10.54 -5.59
N ILE A 73 -7.75 -11.33 -6.66
CA ILE A 73 -8.38 -10.96 -7.92
C ILE A 73 -9.83 -11.45 -7.85
N VAL A 74 -10.78 -10.53 -8.02
CA VAL A 74 -12.21 -10.79 -7.83
C VAL A 74 -12.98 -10.63 -9.13
N ASN A 75 -13.58 -11.70 -9.61
CA ASN A 75 -14.53 -11.64 -10.72
C ASN A 75 -15.94 -11.32 -10.18
N ILE A 76 -16.38 -10.08 -10.35
CA ILE A 76 -17.73 -9.67 -10.00
C ILE A 76 -18.65 -10.06 -11.16
N LYS A 77 -19.60 -10.97 -10.90
CA LYS A 77 -20.53 -11.47 -11.93
C LYS A 77 -21.37 -10.33 -12.50
N PRO A 78 -21.65 -10.32 -13.82
CA PRO A 78 -22.37 -9.23 -14.47
C PRO A 78 -23.73 -8.89 -13.82
N ASN A 79 -24.46 -9.90 -13.37
CA ASN A 79 -25.76 -9.74 -12.71
C ASN A 79 -25.67 -9.28 -11.25
N HIS A 80 -24.48 -9.21 -10.67
CA HIS A 80 -24.27 -8.73 -9.29
C HIS A 80 -23.90 -7.23 -9.21
N TRP A 81 -23.70 -6.59 -10.38
CA TRP A 81 -23.42 -5.16 -10.40
C TRP A 81 -24.68 -4.31 -10.15
N ASN A 82 -24.51 -3.26 -9.37
CA ASN A 82 -25.53 -2.23 -9.20
C ASN A 82 -25.51 -1.28 -10.41
N ASN A 83 -26.69 -0.92 -10.94
CA ASN A 83 -26.85 -0.02 -12.08
C ASN A 83 -26.27 1.40 -11.87
N SER A 84 -25.98 1.79 -10.62
CA SER A 84 -25.35 3.08 -10.29
C SER A 84 -23.83 3.11 -10.54
N VAL A 85 -23.22 1.96 -10.90
CA VAL A 85 -21.77 1.82 -11.05
C VAL A 85 -21.41 1.56 -12.51
N SER A 86 -20.67 2.51 -13.12
CA SER A 86 -20.09 2.29 -14.44
C SER A 86 -18.83 1.43 -14.33
N HIS A 87 -18.81 0.27 -14.97
CA HIS A 87 -17.72 -0.71 -14.94
C HIS A 87 -17.44 -1.30 -16.32
N SER A 88 -16.24 -1.84 -16.50
CA SER A 88 -15.88 -2.58 -17.72
C SER A 88 -16.29 -4.05 -17.57
N ILE A 89 -17.15 -4.51 -18.48
CA ILE A 89 -17.67 -5.88 -18.46
C ILE A 89 -16.51 -6.87 -18.68
N GLY A 90 -16.45 -7.92 -17.85
CA GLY A 90 -15.49 -9.02 -17.98
C GLY A 90 -14.11 -8.76 -17.43
N ALA A 91 -13.75 -7.54 -17.02
CA ALA A 91 -12.50 -7.27 -16.38
C ALA A 91 -12.61 -7.57 -14.87
N PRO A 92 -11.70 -8.38 -14.29
CA PRO A 92 -11.71 -8.65 -12.85
C PRO A 92 -11.30 -7.40 -12.05
N ALA A 93 -11.80 -7.32 -10.84
CA ALA A 93 -11.42 -6.31 -9.84
C ALA A 93 -10.23 -6.78 -9.01
N ILE A 94 -9.52 -5.83 -8.37
CA ILE A 94 -8.67 -6.13 -7.23
C ILE A 94 -9.48 -5.93 -5.95
N GLY A 95 -9.49 -6.94 -5.08
CA GLY A 95 -10.20 -6.94 -3.82
C GLY A 95 -9.26 -7.00 -2.64
N PHE A 96 -9.46 -6.11 -1.67
CA PHE A 96 -8.79 -6.13 -0.37
C PHE A 96 -9.77 -6.64 0.67
N ARG A 97 -9.41 -7.69 1.40
CA ARG A 97 -10.30 -8.26 2.42
C ARG A 97 -10.67 -7.18 3.44
N LYS A 98 -11.97 -6.98 3.67
CA LYS A 98 -12.45 -6.04 4.66
C LYS A 98 -11.92 -6.43 6.04
N MET A 99 -11.29 -5.48 6.71
CA MET A 99 -10.77 -5.66 8.07
C MET A 99 -11.84 -5.25 9.07
N GLU A 100 -11.96 -6.03 10.14
CA GLU A 100 -12.87 -5.73 11.27
C GLU A 100 -12.08 -5.15 12.43
N ASN A 101 -12.75 -4.43 13.32
CA ASN A 101 -12.18 -3.83 14.54
C ASN A 101 -11.01 -2.87 14.26
N VAL A 102 -11.10 -2.12 13.16
CA VAL A 102 -10.08 -1.16 12.76
C VAL A 102 -10.64 0.26 12.71
N LEU A 103 -9.79 1.23 13.01
CA LEU A 103 -10.05 2.65 12.88
C LEU A 103 -9.28 3.19 11.67
N ASP A 104 -9.90 4.07 10.90
CA ASP A 104 -9.18 4.85 9.90
C ASP A 104 -8.31 5.91 10.61
N VAL A 105 -7.03 5.96 10.24
CA VAL A 105 -6.06 6.90 10.82
C VAL A 105 -6.13 8.23 10.06
N ALA A 106 -7.07 9.06 10.46
CA ALA A 106 -7.27 10.40 9.92
C ALA A 106 -6.80 11.48 10.91
N SER A 107 -6.84 12.74 10.50
CA SER A 107 -6.49 13.91 11.33
C SER A 107 -7.27 14.02 12.66
N THR A 108 -8.42 13.39 12.76
CA THR A 108 -9.27 13.36 13.96
C THR A 108 -9.06 12.14 14.84
N THR A 109 -8.50 11.05 14.31
CA THR A 109 -8.44 9.74 14.96
C THR A 109 -7.01 9.29 15.31
N TYR A 110 -5.96 9.89 14.73
CA TYR A 110 -4.57 9.48 14.95
C TYR A 110 -4.16 9.40 16.43
N LYS A 111 -4.80 10.22 17.32
CA LYS A 111 -4.54 10.21 18.77
C LYS A 111 -4.97 8.91 19.46
N GLN A 112 -5.77 8.08 18.80
CA GLN A 112 -6.17 6.77 19.32
C GLN A 112 -5.12 5.69 19.08
N VAL A 113 -4.12 5.97 18.25
CA VAL A 113 -2.98 5.07 18.05
C VAL A 113 -2.09 5.11 19.29
N THR A 114 -1.85 3.97 19.92
CA THR A 114 -0.99 3.86 21.10
C THR A 114 0.46 4.23 20.74
N PRO A 115 1.02 5.31 21.31
CA PRO A 115 2.38 5.73 20.99
C PRO A 115 3.40 4.92 21.80
N ASN A 116 4.04 3.95 21.17
CA ASN A 116 5.07 3.14 21.78
C ASN A 116 6.19 2.80 20.79
N LYS A 117 7.20 2.03 21.22
CA LYS A 117 8.34 1.61 20.41
C LYS A 117 7.92 0.81 19.18
N ASP A 118 6.92 -0.05 19.30
CA ASP A 118 6.53 -0.99 18.26
C ASP A 118 5.67 -0.29 17.19
N THR A 119 4.78 0.61 17.60
CA THR A 119 4.01 1.46 16.65
C THR A 119 4.94 2.43 15.91
N LEU A 120 5.99 2.96 16.58
CA LEU A 120 7.02 3.76 15.91
C LEU A 120 7.76 2.93 14.84
N TYR A 121 8.16 1.70 15.18
CA TYR A 121 8.86 0.83 14.22
C TYR A 121 7.98 0.48 13.01
N GLN A 122 6.70 0.16 13.25
CA GLN A 122 5.74 -0.11 12.17
C GLN A 122 5.62 1.09 11.23
N LEU A 123 5.47 2.30 11.78
CA LEU A 123 5.31 3.52 11.02
C LEU A 123 6.56 3.88 10.21
N LEU A 124 7.76 3.78 10.81
CA LEU A 124 9.04 3.96 10.12
C LEU A 124 9.21 2.97 8.96
N LYS A 125 8.81 1.73 9.18
CA LYS A 125 8.90 0.69 8.14
C LYS A 125 7.94 0.94 6.98
N ILE A 126 6.74 1.43 7.25
CA ILE A 126 5.77 1.86 6.22
C ILE A 126 6.35 3.06 5.46
N ALA A 127 6.87 4.07 6.15
CA ALA A 127 7.48 5.22 5.50
C ALA A 127 8.64 4.82 4.58
N LEU A 128 9.57 3.99 5.05
CA LEU A 128 10.69 3.50 4.21
C LEU A 128 10.19 2.67 3.02
N PHE A 129 9.14 1.87 3.19
CA PHE A 129 8.50 1.16 2.10
C PHE A 129 7.96 2.11 1.04
N ASP A 130 7.28 3.21 1.46
CA ASP A 130 6.77 4.22 0.54
C ASP A 130 7.89 4.91 -0.24
N PHE A 131 8.99 5.25 0.42
CA PHE A 131 10.18 5.78 -0.25
C PHE A 131 10.72 4.81 -1.30
N TRP A 132 10.80 3.52 -0.96
CA TRP A 132 11.32 2.50 -1.86
C TRP A 132 10.41 2.23 -3.06
N ILE A 133 9.09 2.17 -2.84
CA ILE A 133 8.13 1.87 -3.92
C ILE A 133 7.66 3.12 -4.65
N ALA A 134 8.18 4.30 -4.29
CA ALA A 134 7.78 5.62 -4.80
C ALA A 134 6.26 5.83 -4.70
N ASN A 135 5.72 5.77 -3.46
CA ASN A 135 4.30 5.96 -3.17
C ASN A 135 4.01 7.43 -2.84
N GLU A 136 3.50 8.19 -3.80
CA GLU A 136 3.21 9.62 -3.65
C GLU A 136 1.85 9.91 -2.99
N ASP A 137 1.02 8.91 -2.70
CA ASP A 137 -0.34 9.10 -2.19
C ASP A 137 -0.44 9.02 -0.66
N ARG A 138 0.60 8.56 0.05
CA ARG A 138 0.62 8.50 1.51
C ARG A 138 1.34 9.71 2.09
N THR A 139 0.59 10.80 2.31
CA THR A 139 1.11 12.10 2.71
C THR A 139 0.60 12.54 4.09
N CYS A 140 0.95 13.76 4.49
CA CYS A 140 0.45 14.37 5.74
C CYS A 140 -1.09 14.49 5.80
N ASN A 141 -1.76 14.64 4.66
CA ASN A 141 -3.21 14.81 4.57
C ASN A 141 -3.96 13.50 4.28
N ASN A 142 -3.25 12.47 3.84
CA ASN A 142 -3.81 11.19 3.43
C ASN A 142 -2.90 10.06 3.93
N ALA A 143 -3.10 9.63 5.17
CA ALA A 143 -2.24 8.62 5.78
C ALA A 143 -2.41 7.23 5.15
N ASN A 144 -3.58 6.93 4.59
CA ASN A 144 -3.90 5.60 4.03
C ASN A 144 -3.51 4.46 4.98
N LEU A 145 -3.90 4.61 6.24
CA LEU A 145 -3.63 3.67 7.32
C LEU A 145 -4.90 3.31 8.07
N LEU A 146 -4.99 2.05 8.49
CA LEU A 146 -5.91 1.61 9.51
C LEU A 146 -5.14 1.23 10.77
N TYR A 147 -5.81 1.30 11.92
CA TYR A 147 -5.25 0.88 13.20
C TYR A 147 -6.17 -0.12 13.88
N ASN A 148 -5.64 -1.29 14.19
CA ASN A 148 -6.35 -2.28 15.00
C ASN A 148 -6.05 -2.01 16.47
N VAL A 149 -7.07 -1.60 17.23
CA VAL A 149 -6.93 -1.18 18.63
C VAL A 149 -6.59 -2.36 19.55
N GLU A 150 -7.07 -3.56 19.23
CA GLU A 150 -6.89 -4.75 20.05
C GLU A 150 -5.46 -5.31 19.93
N THR A 151 -4.90 -5.27 18.74
CA THR A 151 -3.56 -5.82 18.45
C THR A 151 -2.47 -4.77 18.38
N GLU A 152 -2.82 -3.49 18.49
CA GLU A 152 -1.92 -2.33 18.33
C GLU A 152 -1.15 -2.36 16.99
N GLN A 153 -1.80 -2.84 15.93
CA GLN A 153 -1.19 -2.95 14.61
C GLN A 153 -1.63 -1.81 13.70
N ILE A 154 -0.65 -1.15 13.08
CA ILE A 154 -0.87 -0.22 11.97
C ILE A 154 -0.94 -1.06 10.68
N ILE A 155 -2.00 -0.84 9.90
CA ILE A 155 -2.28 -1.57 8.67
C ILE A 155 -2.21 -0.60 7.51
N SER A 156 -1.31 -0.85 6.57
CA SER A 156 -1.13 -0.06 5.36
C SER A 156 -2.16 -0.45 4.30
N ILE A 157 -2.83 0.53 3.73
CA ILE A 157 -3.85 0.36 2.69
C ILE A 157 -3.62 1.35 1.54
N ASP A 158 -4.32 1.15 0.42
CA ASP A 158 -4.33 2.02 -0.75
C ASP A 158 -2.93 2.22 -1.37
N TYR A 159 -2.61 1.38 -2.33
CA TYR A 159 -1.34 1.42 -3.05
C TYR A 159 -1.49 2.00 -4.47
N GLY A 160 -2.60 2.65 -4.78
CA GLY A 160 -2.86 3.21 -6.10
C GLY A 160 -1.88 4.29 -6.54
N GLY A 161 -1.17 4.91 -5.60
CA GLY A 161 -0.16 5.95 -5.83
C GLY A 161 1.29 5.47 -5.94
N VAL A 162 1.56 4.15 -5.89
CA VAL A 162 2.94 3.63 -6.02
C VAL A 162 3.48 3.81 -7.45
N LEU A 163 4.81 3.69 -7.60
CA LEU A 163 5.51 3.80 -8.88
C LEU A 163 5.27 5.17 -9.56
N ASN A 164 5.50 6.25 -8.81
CA ASN A 164 5.25 7.63 -9.24
C ASN A 164 3.80 7.87 -9.69
N ASN A 165 2.84 7.43 -8.91
CA ASN A 165 1.42 7.67 -9.20
C ASN A 165 1.03 7.26 -10.64
N VAL A 166 1.35 6.01 -11.03
CA VAL A 166 1.04 5.41 -12.34
C VAL A 166 1.85 5.96 -13.53
N LEU A 167 2.88 6.76 -13.32
CA LEU A 167 3.71 7.31 -14.40
C LEU A 167 4.75 6.30 -14.90
N PHE A 168 4.30 5.20 -15.50
CA PHE A 168 5.15 4.09 -15.95
C PHE A 168 6.16 4.45 -17.05
N ASP A 169 5.98 5.56 -17.73
CA ASP A 169 6.90 6.03 -18.77
C ASP A 169 8.04 6.90 -18.22
N ASN A 170 7.96 7.36 -16.97
CA ASN A 170 8.99 8.15 -16.32
C ASN A 170 9.85 7.28 -15.39
N PRO A 171 11.14 7.55 -15.19
CA PRO A 171 11.95 6.88 -14.18
C PRO A 171 11.36 7.11 -12.77
N LEU A 172 11.69 6.23 -11.82
CA LEU A 172 11.29 6.43 -10.43
C LEU A 172 11.90 7.72 -9.89
N SER A 173 11.12 8.49 -9.13
CA SER A 173 11.54 9.71 -8.43
C SER A 173 11.56 9.49 -6.92
N GLN A 174 12.56 10.10 -6.26
CA GLN A 174 12.65 10.06 -4.80
C GLN A 174 11.55 10.92 -4.18
N LEU A 175 10.94 10.42 -3.11
CA LEU A 175 9.99 11.20 -2.32
C LEU A 175 10.71 12.30 -1.54
N THR A 176 9.98 13.37 -1.25
CA THR A 176 10.39 14.38 -0.28
C THR A 176 9.76 14.13 1.09
N GLU A 177 10.18 14.88 2.11
CA GLU A 177 9.56 14.82 3.43
C GLU A 177 8.05 15.10 3.35
N THR A 178 7.65 16.11 2.56
CA THR A 178 6.25 16.53 2.41
C THR A 178 5.38 15.54 1.64
N ASP A 179 6.00 14.68 0.83
CA ASP A 179 5.32 13.64 0.05
C ASP A 179 5.27 12.30 0.80
N SER A 180 5.52 12.32 2.11
CA SER A 180 5.59 11.11 2.92
C SER A 180 4.81 11.23 4.22
N ILE A 181 4.54 10.10 4.84
CA ILE A 181 3.91 10.01 6.16
C ILE A 181 4.77 10.61 7.28
N LEU A 182 6.06 10.90 7.03
CA LEU A 182 6.95 11.54 8.00
C LEU A 182 6.47 12.94 8.41
N CYS A 183 5.71 13.65 7.54
CA CYS A 183 5.10 14.93 7.88
C CYS A 183 3.72 14.81 8.56
N ALA A 184 3.15 13.60 8.67
CA ALA A 184 1.79 13.41 9.18
C ALA A 184 1.70 13.57 10.71
N ASP A 185 0.53 14.01 11.18
CA ASP A 185 0.25 14.18 12.62
C ASP A 185 0.46 12.92 13.45
N ILE A 186 0.13 11.74 12.89
CA ILE A 186 0.38 10.45 13.55
C ILE A 186 1.87 10.25 13.85
N PHE A 187 2.75 10.60 12.90
CA PHE A 187 4.17 10.46 13.07
C PHE A 187 4.69 11.35 14.19
N ALA A 188 4.29 12.64 14.19
CA ALA A 188 4.60 13.58 15.25
C ALA A 188 4.05 13.12 16.63
N HIS A 189 2.84 12.56 16.66
CA HIS A 189 2.21 12.05 17.89
C HIS A 189 3.03 10.91 18.51
N ILE A 190 3.45 9.94 17.72
CA ILE A 190 4.23 8.80 18.21
C ILE A 190 5.64 9.24 18.62
N CYS A 191 6.29 10.09 17.82
CA CYS A 191 7.65 10.56 18.11
C CYS A 191 7.75 11.37 19.39
N LYS A 192 6.76 12.19 19.74
CA LYS A 192 6.72 12.94 21.00
C LYS A 192 6.65 12.05 22.23
N ALA A 193 6.15 10.85 22.12
CA ALA A 193 5.98 9.93 23.25
C ALA A 193 7.16 8.97 23.45
N VAL A 194 8.11 8.92 22.51
CA VAL A 194 9.28 8.03 22.60
C VAL A 194 10.57 8.83 22.78
N SER A 195 11.59 8.18 23.39
CA SER A 195 12.89 8.85 23.56
C SER A 195 13.67 8.92 22.23
N PRO A 196 14.55 9.93 22.04
CA PRO A 196 15.45 9.98 20.88
C PRO A 196 16.30 8.71 20.73
N LYS A 197 16.69 8.09 21.86
CA LYS A 197 17.40 6.81 21.88
C LYS A 197 16.55 5.68 21.27
N THR A 198 15.26 5.63 21.56
CA THR A 198 14.33 4.64 21.01
C THR A 198 14.20 4.81 19.50
N LEU A 199 14.05 6.04 19.02
CA LEU A 199 14.02 6.35 17.60
C LEU A 199 15.32 5.86 16.91
N PHE A 200 16.48 6.22 17.42
CA PHE A 200 17.76 5.79 16.86
C PHE A 200 17.90 4.27 16.80
N GLN A 201 17.51 3.57 17.87
CA GLN A 201 17.50 2.10 17.88
C GLN A 201 16.57 1.50 16.83
N ASN A 202 15.39 2.09 16.62
CA ASN A 202 14.46 1.63 15.61
C ASN A 202 15.00 1.86 14.18
N VAL A 203 15.69 2.99 13.93
CA VAL A 203 16.33 3.25 12.63
C VAL A 203 17.45 2.25 12.36
N GLN A 204 18.31 1.94 13.35
CA GLN A 204 19.35 0.92 13.20
C GLN A 204 18.79 -0.49 12.93
N LEU A 205 17.65 -0.82 13.56
CA LEU A 205 16.97 -2.09 13.33
C LEU A 205 16.37 -2.13 11.90
N LEU A 206 15.78 -1.02 11.49
CA LEU A 206 15.16 -0.86 10.19
C LEU A 206 16.18 -0.98 9.05
N GLU A 207 17.38 -0.41 9.19
CA GLU A 207 18.48 -0.55 8.24
C GLU A 207 18.82 -2.02 7.96
N LYS A 208 18.95 -2.82 9.02
CA LYS A 208 19.22 -4.26 8.91
C LYS A 208 18.07 -5.02 8.23
N ASP A 209 16.84 -4.59 8.46
CA ASP A 209 15.65 -5.21 7.88
C ASP A 209 15.40 -4.77 6.42
N TYR A 210 15.82 -3.57 6.04
CA TYR A 210 15.62 -3.03 4.70
C TYR A 210 16.14 -3.97 3.61
N TYR A 211 17.41 -4.35 3.68
CA TYR A 211 18.01 -5.24 2.67
C TYR A 211 17.40 -6.65 2.67
N LYS A 212 16.91 -7.13 3.81
CA LYS A 212 16.15 -8.38 3.89
C LYS A 212 14.79 -8.25 3.20
N CYS A 213 14.11 -7.11 3.37
CA CYS A 213 12.84 -6.81 2.71
C CYS A 213 13.02 -6.76 1.19
N ILE A 214 14.04 -6.06 0.70
CA ILE A 214 14.41 -6.05 -0.73
C ILE A 214 14.63 -7.47 -1.25
N GLY A 215 15.41 -8.29 -0.53
CA GLY A 215 15.67 -9.68 -0.92
C GLY A 215 14.40 -10.54 -0.98
N ARG A 216 13.40 -10.30 -0.13
CA ARG A 216 12.10 -10.96 -0.19
C ARG A 216 11.27 -10.45 -1.38
N GLY A 217 11.24 -9.14 -1.60
CA GLY A 217 10.55 -8.52 -2.74
C GLY A 217 11.02 -9.05 -4.09
N LYS A 218 12.33 -9.25 -4.27
CA LYS A 218 12.89 -9.87 -5.49
C LYS A 218 12.29 -11.24 -5.80
N LYS A 219 11.97 -12.03 -4.78
CA LYS A 219 11.37 -13.37 -4.95
C LYS A 219 9.91 -13.31 -5.38
N GLN A 220 9.21 -12.22 -5.06
CA GLN A 220 7.81 -12.00 -5.45
C GLN A 220 7.65 -11.47 -6.89
N LYS A 221 8.74 -11.00 -7.51
CA LYS A 221 8.72 -10.40 -8.85
C LYS A 221 8.05 -11.27 -9.92
N ALA A 222 8.29 -12.59 -9.88
CA ALA A 222 7.68 -13.52 -10.83
C ALA A 222 6.16 -13.59 -10.72
N VAL A 223 5.61 -13.46 -9.51
CA VAL A 223 4.16 -13.46 -9.26
C VAL A 223 3.51 -12.20 -9.80
N LEU A 224 4.20 -11.05 -9.72
CA LEU A 224 3.69 -9.78 -10.21
C LEU A 224 3.52 -9.72 -11.72
N GLN A 225 4.20 -10.61 -12.46
CA GLN A 225 4.04 -10.75 -13.90
C GLN A 225 2.76 -11.48 -14.32
N THR A 226 2.00 -12.03 -13.36
CA THR A 226 0.75 -12.76 -13.61
C THR A 226 -0.50 -11.88 -13.47
N MET A 227 -0.43 -10.64 -13.94
CA MET A 227 -1.59 -9.73 -13.91
C MET A 227 -2.70 -10.20 -14.86
N PRO A 228 -3.97 -9.92 -14.52
CA PRO A 228 -5.08 -10.24 -15.40
C PRO A 228 -4.90 -9.62 -16.80
N LYS A 229 -5.01 -10.44 -17.83
CA LYS A 229 -4.89 -9.99 -19.24
C LYS A 229 -5.98 -9.01 -19.62
N GLU A 230 -7.13 -9.12 -18.98
CA GLU A 230 -8.29 -8.26 -19.15
C GLU A 230 -8.02 -6.79 -18.77
N TRP A 231 -6.99 -6.53 -17.97
CA TRP A 231 -6.54 -5.16 -17.68
C TRP A 231 -5.80 -4.51 -18.86
N SER A 232 -5.46 -5.30 -19.90
CA SER A 232 -4.82 -4.83 -21.14
C SER A 232 -3.55 -4.00 -20.92
N LEU A 233 -2.74 -4.39 -19.92
CA LEU A 233 -1.49 -3.72 -19.55
C LEU A 233 -0.33 -4.21 -20.42
N SER A 234 0.63 -3.33 -20.67
CA SER A 234 1.92 -3.73 -21.24
C SER A 234 2.74 -4.46 -20.16
N ALA A 235 2.86 -5.77 -20.29
CA ALA A 235 3.67 -6.58 -19.37
C ALA A 235 5.12 -6.09 -19.29
N ASP A 236 5.70 -5.67 -20.42
CA ASP A 236 7.08 -5.17 -20.49
C ASP A 236 7.24 -3.87 -19.70
N LYS A 237 6.29 -2.92 -19.82
CA LYS A 237 6.32 -1.69 -19.04
C LYS A 237 6.26 -1.96 -17.54
N VAL A 238 5.37 -2.86 -17.11
CA VAL A 238 5.25 -3.23 -15.70
C VAL A 238 6.52 -3.92 -15.21
N ALA A 239 7.08 -4.84 -16.00
CA ALA A 239 8.31 -5.55 -15.65
C ALA A 239 9.50 -4.60 -15.50
N LEU A 240 9.67 -3.67 -16.44
CA LEU A 240 10.73 -2.65 -16.39
C LEU A 240 10.62 -1.79 -15.15
N LYS A 241 9.41 -1.36 -14.81
CA LYS A 241 9.18 -0.53 -13.63
C LYS A 241 9.46 -1.29 -12.32
N ILE A 242 9.10 -2.57 -12.26
CA ILE A 242 9.48 -3.43 -11.12
C ILE A 242 11.00 -3.61 -11.05
N ASP A 243 11.69 -3.70 -12.20
CA ASP A 243 13.15 -3.84 -12.25
C ASP A 243 13.87 -2.61 -11.69
N GLU A 244 13.35 -1.39 -11.94
CA GLU A 244 13.89 -0.16 -11.38
C GLU A 244 13.91 -0.20 -9.84
N LEU A 245 12.88 -0.75 -9.16
CA LEU A 245 12.83 -0.90 -7.70
C LEU A 245 13.99 -1.73 -7.14
N PHE A 246 14.56 -2.62 -7.95
CA PHE A 246 15.63 -3.52 -7.53
C PHE A 246 17.01 -3.13 -8.06
N ALA A 247 17.12 -1.97 -8.74
CA ALA A 247 18.40 -1.41 -9.13
C ALA A 247 19.22 -1.03 -7.88
N THR A 248 20.53 -1.39 -7.87
CA THR A 248 21.39 -1.14 -6.71
C THR A 248 21.42 0.35 -6.35
N GLN A 249 21.56 1.21 -7.34
CA GLN A 249 21.56 2.66 -7.15
C GLN A 249 20.26 3.13 -6.47
N TRP A 250 19.08 2.69 -6.96
CA TRP A 250 17.79 3.06 -6.38
C TRP A 250 17.67 2.63 -4.91
N ILE A 251 18.10 1.42 -4.59
CA ILE A 251 18.06 0.89 -3.22
C ILE A 251 18.92 1.73 -2.27
N GLU A 252 20.14 2.09 -2.70
CA GLU A 252 21.08 2.88 -1.88
C GLU A 252 20.60 4.33 -1.72
N GLU A 253 20.20 4.98 -2.81
CA GLU A 253 19.68 6.34 -2.81
C GLU A 253 18.41 6.47 -1.96
N THR A 254 17.52 5.49 -2.04
CA THR A 254 16.29 5.46 -1.22
C THR A 254 16.59 5.44 0.27
N TRP A 255 17.54 4.61 0.71
CA TRP A 255 17.90 4.58 2.13
C TRP A 255 18.49 5.91 2.59
N GLN A 256 19.39 6.49 1.80
CA GLN A 256 20.01 7.78 2.10
C GLN A 256 18.97 8.89 2.18
N ASN A 257 18.11 9.01 1.17
CA ASN A 257 17.04 10.00 1.13
C ASN A 257 16.05 9.85 2.28
N PHE A 258 15.63 8.63 2.61
CA PHE A 258 14.77 8.38 3.76
C PHE A 258 15.40 8.88 5.07
N VAL A 259 16.66 8.57 5.30
CA VAL A 259 17.38 9.02 6.53
C VAL A 259 17.52 10.54 6.54
N GLU A 260 17.85 11.18 5.43
CA GLU A 260 17.94 12.63 5.32
C GLU A 260 16.59 13.30 5.61
N CYS A 261 15.50 12.84 5.02
CA CYS A 261 14.15 13.33 5.29
C CYS A 261 13.74 13.12 6.76
N LEU A 262 14.07 11.97 7.33
CA LEU A 262 13.79 11.68 8.73
C LEU A 262 14.54 12.61 9.67
N MET A 263 15.81 12.91 9.40
CA MET A 263 16.65 13.77 10.24
C MET A 263 16.36 15.26 10.06
N SER A 264 15.89 15.68 8.88
CA SER A 264 15.49 17.07 8.62
C SER A 264 14.12 17.41 9.23
N ASN A 265 13.32 16.40 9.56
CA ASN A 265 11.99 16.60 10.11
C ASN A 265 12.06 17.35 11.46
N SER A 266 11.54 18.60 11.46
CA SER A 266 11.58 19.53 12.60
C SER A 266 10.86 19.02 13.87
N ASN A 267 10.13 17.92 13.78
CA ASN A 267 9.43 17.31 14.91
C ASN A 267 10.36 16.58 15.90
N TYR A 268 11.67 16.43 15.59
CA TYR A 268 12.64 15.72 16.43
C TYR A 268 13.51 16.58 17.33
N GLY A 269 13.53 17.88 17.13
CA GLY A 269 14.50 18.79 17.75
C GLY A 269 13.93 19.81 18.74
N LYS A 270 12.67 19.72 19.11
CA LYS A 270 12.05 20.69 20.03
C LYS A 270 11.43 20.05 21.25
#